data_272a3aad8ec57bb7060dd0ff2695c3b7
#
_entry.id   272a3aad8ec57bb7060dd0ff2695c3b7
#
_cell.length_a   1.000
_cell.length_b   1.000
_cell.length_c   1.000
_cell.angle_alpha   90.00
_cell.angle_beta   90.00
_cell.angle_gamma   90.00
#
_symmetry.space_group_name_H-M   'P 1'
#
loop_
_entity.id
_entity.type
_entity.pdbx_description
1 polymer ?
#
loop_
_entity_poly.entity_id
_entity_poly.type
_entity_poly.pdbx_seq_one_letter_code
_entity_poly.pdbx_strand_id
1 'polypeptide(L)'
;WQKLPDTKGKPLVSDQSSMFLSKPCNVSDYGMIYAGVQKNVGPAGMVIAIIREDLIREDLDPKTPIYMMYKTHADAGSMYNTPNCWAIYVCGKVFKYLKSLGGLTAMQRINEEKAKVMYDFLDSSKMFRGAVDPEFRSLMNIPFVTGDKDLDAEVVAYTKAAGFENLKGHKSVGGLR
;
A
#
# COMPACT_ATOMS: atom_id res chain seq x y z
N TRP A 1 -7.55 -2.35 6.29
CA TRP A 1 -8.93 -2.62 6.68
C TRP A 1 -9.03 -4.00 7.31
N GLN A 2 -9.60 -4.07 8.50
CA GLN A 2 -9.87 -5.32 9.21
C GLN A 2 -11.17 -5.96 8.70
N LYS A 3 -12.10 -5.13 8.24
CA LYS A 3 -13.40 -5.52 7.70
C LYS A 3 -13.65 -4.78 6.38
N LEU A 4 -14.05 -5.51 5.35
CA LEU A 4 -14.42 -4.91 4.07
C LEU A 4 -15.70 -4.08 4.20
N PRO A 5 -15.82 -2.96 3.47
CA PRO A 5 -17.04 -2.17 3.47
C PRO A 5 -18.17 -2.95 2.78
N ASP A 6 -19.41 -2.69 3.20
CA ASP A 6 -20.58 -3.11 2.44
C ASP A 6 -20.68 -2.32 1.15
N THR A 7 -20.40 -2.97 0.04
CA THR A 7 -20.41 -2.35 -1.29
C THR A 7 -21.79 -2.33 -1.94
N LYS A 8 -22.80 -2.90 -1.29
CA LYS A 8 -24.17 -3.05 -1.83
C LYS A 8 -24.17 -3.65 -3.24
N GLY A 9 -23.36 -4.68 -3.45
CA GLY A 9 -23.23 -5.39 -4.72
C GLY A 9 -22.40 -4.69 -5.78
N LYS A 10 -21.76 -3.55 -5.48
CA LYS A 10 -20.84 -2.88 -6.41
C LYS A 10 -19.45 -3.52 -6.33
N PRO A 11 -18.69 -3.56 -7.45
CA PRO A 11 -17.30 -4.01 -7.41
C PRO A 11 -16.45 -3.16 -6.47
N LEU A 12 -15.73 -3.79 -5.56
CA LEU A 12 -14.78 -3.11 -4.69
C LEU A 12 -13.47 -2.90 -5.43
N VAL A 13 -13.03 -1.65 -5.53
CA VAL A 13 -11.73 -1.28 -6.09
C VAL A 13 -10.81 -0.83 -4.96
N SER A 14 -9.61 -1.39 -4.88
CA SER A 14 -8.67 -1.14 -3.78
C SER A 14 -7.30 -0.73 -4.28
N ASP A 15 -6.83 0.45 -3.85
CA ASP A 15 -5.41 0.80 -3.90
C ASP A 15 -4.70 0.14 -2.71
N GLN A 16 -3.84 -0.82 -2.99
CA GLN A 16 -3.05 -1.50 -1.99
C GLN A 16 -1.55 -1.13 -2.04
N SER A 17 -1.18 -0.05 -2.70
CA SER A 17 0.22 0.34 -2.91
C SER A 17 1.06 0.35 -1.63
N SER A 18 0.50 0.75 -0.48
CA SER A 18 1.23 0.82 0.78
C SER A 18 1.25 -0.48 1.57
N MET A 19 0.39 -1.45 1.24
CA MET A 19 0.27 -2.70 2.01
C MET A 19 0.23 -3.96 1.14
N PHE A 20 0.44 -3.84 -0.16
CA PHE A 20 0.44 -4.99 -1.08
C PHE A 20 1.49 -6.02 -0.62
N LEU A 21 1.09 -7.27 -0.50
CA LEU A 21 1.91 -8.39 0.01
C LEU A 21 2.35 -8.27 1.49
N SER A 22 1.73 -7.41 2.28
CA SER A 22 2.03 -7.30 3.72
C SER A 22 1.34 -8.37 4.57
N LYS A 23 0.24 -8.92 4.07
CA LYS A 23 -0.56 -10.00 4.68
C LYS A 23 -1.36 -10.76 3.60
N PRO A 24 -1.90 -11.93 3.90
CA PRO A 24 -2.83 -12.62 3.01
C PRO A 24 -4.04 -11.76 2.66
N CYS A 25 -4.53 -11.92 1.44
CA CYS A 25 -5.69 -11.21 0.92
C CYS A 25 -6.51 -12.20 0.08
N ASN A 26 -7.82 -12.26 0.30
CA ASN A 26 -8.70 -12.98 -0.59
C ASN A 26 -9.02 -12.10 -1.80
N VAL A 27 -8.39 -12.39 -2.93
CA VAL A 27 -8.51 -11.60 -4.16
C VAL A 27 -9.96 -11.59 -4.67
N SER A 28 -10.74 -12.63 -4.43
CA SER A 28 -12.14 -12.76 -4.88
C SER A 28 -13.10 -11.76 -4.21
N ASP A 29 -12.68 -11.11 -3.11
CA ASP A 29 -13.48 -10.09 -2.44
C ASP A 29 -13.48 -8.75 -3.21
N TYR A 30 -12.63 -8.62 -4.23
CA TYR A 30 -12.42 -7.38 -4.97
C TYR A 30 -12.82 -7.52 -6.44
N GLY A 31 -13.34 -6.45 -6.99
CA GLY A 31 -13.44 -6.29 -8.44
C GLY A 31 -12.09 -5.93 -9.07
N MET A 32 -11.31 -5.11 -8.34
CA MET A 32 -9.96 -4.73 -8.77
C MET A 32 -9.08 -4.43 -7.56
N ILE A 33 -7.85 -4.92 -7.60
CA ILE A 33 -6.76 -4.49 -6.74
C ILE A 33 -5.68 -3.88 -7.63
N TYR A 34 -5.16 -2.72 -7.26
CA TYR A 34 -3.97 -2.18 -7.91
C TYR A 34 -2.94 -1.73 -6.86
N ALA A 35 -1.67 -1.80 -7.23
CA ALA A 35 -0.58 -1.42 -6.35
C ALA A 35 0.62 -0.88 -7.15
N GLY A 36 1.02 0.34 -6.86
CA GLY A 36 2.34 0.84 -7.26
C GLY A 36 3.41 0.09 -6.48
N VAL A 37 4.37 -0.52 -7.19
CA VAL A 37 5.33 -1.45 -6.57
C VAL A 37 6.38 -0.77 -5.70
N GLN A 38 6.60 0.54 -5.87
CA GLN A 38 7.69 1.31 -5.25
C GLN A 38 7.67 1.39 -3.72
N LYS A 39 6.60 0.95 -3.08
CA LYS A 39 6.52 0.98 -1.60
C LYS A 39 6.95 -0.34 -0.97
N ASN A 40 6.42 -1.46 -1.43
CA ASN A 40 6.60 -2.74 -0.75
C ASN A 40 7.03 -3.90 -1.66
N VAL A 41 7.17 -3.69 -2.98
CA VAL A 41 7.37 -4.80 -3.94
C VAL A 41 8.59 -4.63 -4.82
N GLY A 42 9.00 -3.40 -5.14
CA GLY A 42 10.11 -3.18 -6.06
C GLY A 42 10.41 -1.70 -6.32
N PRO A 43 11.18 -1.38 -7.37
CA PRO A 43 11.49 0.00 -7.75
C PRO A 43 10.29 0.70 -8.38
N ALA A 44 10.31 2.03 -8.40
CA ALA A 44 9.30 2.83 -9.08
C ALA A 44 9.24 2.52 -10.60
N GLY A 45 8.08 2.73 -11.21
CA GLY A 45 7.88 2.62 -12.67
C GLY A 45 7.03 1.42 -13.09
N MET A 46 6.39 0.73 -12.16
CA MET A 46 5.45 -0.35 -12.46
C MET A 46 4.25 -0.32 -11.51
N VAL A 47 3.11 -0.73 -12.02
CA VAL A 47 1.89 -1.00 -11.24
C VAL A 47 1.48 -2.45 -11.51
N ILE A 48 1.09 -3.16 -10.45
CA ILE A 48 0.41 -4.45 -10.55
C ILE A 48 -1.08 -4.17 -10.45
N ALA A 49 -1.86 -4.65 -11.42
CA ALA A 49 -3.31 -4.61 -11.39
C ALA A 49 -3.87 -6.03 -11.48
N ILE A 50 -4.74 -6.39 -10.55
CA ILE A 50 -5.47 -7.65 -10.52
C ILE A 50 -6.93 -7.28 -10.71
N ILE A 51 -7.50 -7.67 -11.83
CA ILE A 51 -8.82 -7.23 -12.27
C ILE A 51 -9.68 -8.45 -12.50
N ARG A 52 -10.89 -8.44 -11.99
CA ARG A 52 -11.88 -9.48 -12.26
C ARG A 52 -12.28 -9.41 -13.74
N GLU A 53 -12.33 -10.56 -14.40
CA GLU A 53 -12.45 -10.65 -15.86
C GLU A 53 -13.69 -9.95 -16.41
N ASP A 54 -14.84 -10.05 -15.71
CA ASP A 54 -16.08 -9.38 -16.12
C ASP A 54 -16.03 -7.85 -16.09
N LEU A 55 -14.98 -7.27 -15.50
CA LEU A 55 -14.74 -5.82 -15.47
C LEU A 55 -13.79 -5.35 -16.59
N ILE A 56 -13.23 -6.27 -17.37
CA ILE A 56 -12.42 -5.96 -18.56
C ILE A 56 -13.38 -5.78 -19.74
N ARG A 57 -13.92 -4.58 -19.89
CA ARG A 57 -15.00 -4.27 -20.82
C ARG A 57 -14.50 -3.89 -22.21
N GLU A 58 -15.32 -4.20 -23.23
CA GLU A 58 -15.12 -3.78 -24.62
C GLU A 58 -16.04 -2.59 -24.98
N ASP A 59 -17.19 -2.46 -24.33
CA ASP A 59 -18.25 -1.50 -24.58
C ASP A 59 -17.98 -0.14 -23.88
N LEU A 60 -16.79 0.41 -24.09
CA LEU A 60 -16.40 1.71 -23.55
C LEU A 60 -16.84 2.85 -24.47
N ASP A 61 -16.89 4.08 -23.91
CA ASP A 61 -17.09 5.28 -24.72
C ASP A 61 -16.03 5.33 -25.83
N PRO A 62 -16.42 5.53 -27.12
CA PRO A 62 -15.48 5.61 -28.24
C PRO A 62 -14.40 6.68 -28.09
N LYS A 63 -14.59 7.65 -27.22
CA LYS A 63 -13.59 8.67 -26.88
C LYS A 63 -12.57 8.21 -25.85
N THR A 64 -12.73 7.02 -25.25
CA THR A 64 -11.77 6.49 -24.27
C THR A 64 -10.43 6.25 -24.95
N PRO A 65 -9.34 6.88 -24.48
CA PRO A 65 -8.02 6.62 -25.05
C PRO A 65 -7.66 5.15 -24.92
N ILE A 66 -7.12 4.57 -26.00
CA ILE A 66 -6.78 3.13 -26.06
C ILE A 66 -5.90 2.67 -24.89
N TYR A 67 -5.00 3.53 -24.41
CA TYR A 67 -4.11 3.24 -23.30
C TYR A 67 -4.82 3.15 -21.95
N MET A 68 -6.02 3.70 -21.84
CA MET A 68 -6.84 3.64 -20.62
C MET A 68 -7.81 2.45 -20.62
N MET A 69 -7.80 1.64 -21.66
CA MET A 69 -8.62 0.43 -21.78
C MET A 69 -7.89 -0.77 -21.20
N TYR A 70 -8.38 -1.37 -20.13
CA TYR A 70 -7.78 -2.58 -19.55
C TYR A 70 -7.72 -3.75 -20.54
N LYS A 71 -8.69 -3.85 -21.44
CA LYS A 71 -8.69 -4.87 -22.50
C LYS A 71 -7.45 -4.79 -23.39
N THR A 72 -7.03 -3.59 -23.77
CA THR A 72 -5.80 -3.39 -24.57
C THR A 72 -4.57 -4.01 -23.88
N HIS A 73 -4.46 -3.83 -22.59
CA HIS A 73 -3.34 -4.38 -21.81
C HIS A 73 -3.48 -5.89 -21.60
N ALA A 74 -4.70 -6.37 -21.32
CA ALA A 74 -4.97 -7.79 -21.09
C ALA A 74 -4.70 -8.62 -22.35
N ASP A 75 -5.21 -8.21 -23.51
CA ASP A 75 -5.02 -8.91 -24.78
C ASP A 75 -3.56 -8.94 -25.21
N ALA A 76 -2.79 -7.92 -24.87
CA ALA A 76 -1.35 -7.85 -25.14
C ALA A 76 -0.48 -8.53 -24.06
N GLY A 77 -1.06 -9.24 -23.08
CA GLY A 77 -0.31 -9.86 -21.98
C GLY A 77 0.54 -8.86 -21.20
N SER A 78 0.01 -7.66 -20.99
CA SER A 78 0.69 -6.50 -20.35
C SER A 78 1.88 -5.95 -21.16
N MET A 79 2.03 -6.33 -22.42
CA MET A 79 3.13 -5.89 -23.29
C MET A 79 2.64 -5.04 -24.48
N TYR A 80 1.55 -4.32 -24.32
CA TYR A 80 1.09 -3.37 -25.35
C TYR A 80 2.17 -2.33 -25.71
N ASN A 81 2.93 -1.89 -24.71
CA ASN A 81 4.17 -1.15 -24.85
C ASN A 81 5.33 -1.95 -24.25
N THR A 82 6.57 -1.59 -24.56
CA THR A 82 7.76 -2.17 -23.96
C THR A 82 7.70 -2.09 -22.44
N PRO A 83 7.72 -3.21 -21.71
CA PRO A 83 7.58 -3.21 -20.26
C PRO A 83 8.87 -2.75 -19.56
N ASN A 84 8.74 -2.27 -18.33
CA ASN A 84 9.88 -2.00 -17.46
C ASN A 84 10.49 -3.33 -16.96
N CYS A 85 11.33 -3.96 -17.78
CA CYS A 85 11.94 -5.28 -17.50
C CYS A 85 12.70 -5.30 -16.18
N TRP A 86 13.39 -4.20 -15.83
CA TRP A 86 14.12 -4.09 -14.57
C TRP A 86 13.18 -4.18 -13.36
N ALA A 87 12.11 -3.39 -13.35
CA ALA A 87 11.15 -3.42 -12.25
C ALA A 87 10.49 -4.79 -12.12
N ILE A 88 10.11 -5.43 -13.24
CA ILE A 88 9.53 -6.78 -13.25
C ILE A 88 10.51 -7.79 -12.66
N TYR A 89 11.78 -7.74 -13.06
CA TYR A 89 12.81 -8.64 -12.55
C TYR A 89 13.00 -8.49 -11.05
N VAL A 90 13.10 -7.25 -10.54
CA VAL A 90 13.26 -6.98 -9.11
C VAL A 90 12.04 -7.44 -8.32
N CYS A 91 10.82 -7.16 -8.80
CA CYS A 91 9.59 -7.68 -8.18
C CYS A 91 9.60 -9.20 -8.10
N GLY A 92 10.04 -9.88 -9.15
CA GLY A 92 10.21 -11.34 -9.15
C GLY A 92 11.18 -11.83 -8.07
N LYS A 93 12.26 -11.07 -7.79
CA LYS A 93 13.18 -11.38 -6.67
C LYS A 93 12.50 -11.19 -5.31
N VAL A 94 11.73 -10.11 -5.15
CA VAL A 94 10.97 -9.87 -3.91
C VAL A 94 9.95 -10.99 -3.68
N PHE A 95 9.23 -11.43 -4.70
CA PHE A 95 8.29 -12.55 -4.57
C PHE A 95 8.98 -13.84 -4.11
N LYS A 96 10.15 -14.16 -4.67
CA LYS A 96 10.97 -15.32 -4.24
C LYS A 96 11.42 -15.18 -2.80
N TYR A 97 11.86 -13.99 -2.39
CA TYR A 97 12.22 -13.68 -1.01
C TYR A 97 11.05 -13.88 -0.06
N LEU A 98 9.87 -13.32 -0.35
CA LEU A 98 8.68 -13.50 0.48
C LEU A 98 8.29 -14.98 0.62
N LYS A 99 8.40 -15.75 -0.47
CA LYS A 99 8.18 -17.21 -0.44
C LYS A 99 9.19 -17.92 0.46
N SER A 100 10.46 -17.53 0.43
CA SER A 100 11.51 -18.15 1.27
C SER A 100 11.31 -17.86 2.77
N LEU A 101 10.63 -16.77 3.12
CA LEU A 101 10.28 -16.44 4.51
C LEU A 101 9.06 -17.22 5.05
N GLY A 102 8.40 -18.03 4.21
CA GLY A 102 7.18 -18.74 4.57
C GLY A 102 5.89 -18.07 4.05
N GLY A 103 6.02 -17.15 3.06
CA GLY A 103 4.91 -16.51 2.37
C GLY A 103 4.22 -15.41 3.18
N LEU A 104 3.02 -15.04 2.74
CA LEU A 104 2.32 -13.88 3.31
C LEU A 104 1.83 -14.08 4.75
N THR A 105 1.59 -15.30 5.18
CA THR A 105 1.24 -15.61 6.57
C THR A 105 2.42 -15.32 7.52
N ALA A 106 3.64 -15.66 7.11
CA ALA A 106 4.84 -15.32 7.87
C ALA A 106 5.09 -13.81 7.88
N MET A 107 4.92 -13.15 6.72
CA MET A 107 5.04 -11.69 6.63
C MET A 107 4.01 -10.96 7.50
N GLN A 108 2.80 -11.43 7.56
CA GLN A 108 1.78 -10.86 8.44
C GLN A 108 2.23 -10.85 9.89
N ARG A 109 2.72 -11.97 10.41
CA ARG A 109 3.23 -12.05 11.80
C ARG A 109 4.36 -11.06 12.06
N ILE A 110 5.34 -11.00 11.15
CA ILE A 110 6.46 -10.05 11.24
C ILE A 110 5.94 -8.59 11.25
N ASN A 111 4.96 -8.28 10.41
CA ASN A 111 4.41 -6.92 10.32
C ASN A 111 3.55 -6.59 11.54
N GLU A 112 2.80 -7.55 12.08
CA GLU A 112 2.04 -7.38 13.33
C GLU A 112 2.97 -7.11 14.52
N GLU A 113 4.07 -7.85 14.66
CA GLU A 113 5.07 -7.63 15.70
C GLU A 113 5.69 -6.23 15.60
N LYS A 114 6.10 -5.80 14.41
CA LYS A 114 6.65 -4.45 14.18
C LYS A 114 5.62 -3.34 14.48
N ALA A 115 4.41 -3.50 13.98
CA ALA A 115 3.34 -2.54 14.19
C ALA A 115 2.96 -2.44 15.66
N LYS A 116 2.94 -3.57 16.37
CA LYS A 116 2.65 -3.62 17.80
C LYS A 116 3.62 -2.77 18.63
N VAL A 117 4.93 -2.82 18.34
CA VAL A 117 5.92 -1.99 19.03
C VAL A 117 5.56 -0.51 18.95
N MET A 118 5.18 -0.03 17.77
CA MET A 118 4.80 1.38 17.57
C MET A 118 3.45 1.72 18.20
N TYR A 119 2.44 0.88 18.03
CA TYR A 119 1.11 1.17 18.56
C TYR A 119 1.06 1.07 20.08
N ASP A 120 1.74 0.12 20.71
CA ASP A 120 1.86 0.04 22.19
C ASP A 120 2.51 1.32 22.75
N PHE A 121 3.56 1.82 22.06
CA PHE A 121 4.20 3.08 22.44
C PHE A 121 3.23 4.26 22.29
N LEU A 122 2.55 4.40 21.15
CA LEU A 122 1.63 5.50 20.88
C LEU A 122 0.45 5.51 21.86
N ASP A 123 -0.11 4.33 22.16
CA ASP A 123 -1.27 4.19 23.04
C ASP A 123 -0.94 4.45 24.51
N SER A 124 0.33 4.28 24.91
CA SER A 124 0.82 4.60 26.27
C SER A 124 1.43 5.99 26.39
N SER A 125 1.72 6.66 25.27
CA SER A 125 2.40 7.95 25.24
C SER A 125 1.50 9.09 25.73
N LYS A 126 2.09 10.02 26.51
CA LYS A 126 1.45 11.28 26.86
C LYS A 126 1.67 12.37 25.83
N MET A 127 2.70 12.23 25.00
CA MET A 127 3.12 13.24 24.01
C MET A 127 2.58 12.91 22.62
N PHE A 128 2.57 11.63 22.25
CA PHE A 128 2.17 11.18 20.91
C PHE A 128 0.83 10.46 20.96
N ARG A 129 0.08 10.58 19.88
CA ARG A 129 -1.16 9.83 19.67
C ARG A 129 -1.24 9.33 18.23
N GLY A 130 -1.75 8.13 18.01
CA GLY A 130 -2.07 7.63 16.68
C GLY A 130 -3.13 8.53 16.02
N ALA A 131 -2.94 8.83 14.73
CA ALA A 131 -3.88 9.65 13.96
C ALA A 131 -5.06 8.85 13.37
N VAL A 132 -5.10 7.53 13.59
CA VAL A 132 -6.09 6.60 13.02
C VAL A 132 -6.72 5.80 14.15
N ASP A 133 -8.04 5.64 14.09
CA ASP A 133 -8.78 4.82 15.04
C ASP A 133 -8.26 3.37 15.03
N PRO A 134 -8.23 2.69 16.20
CA PRO A 134 -7.63 1.37 16.32
C PRO A 134 -8.15 0.33 15.32
N GLU A 135 -9.43 0.35 14.98
CA GLU A 135 -10.03 -0.59 14.03
C GLU A 135 -9.58 -0.39 12.58
N PHE A 136 -9.01 0.79 12.24
CA PHE A 136 -8.55 1.14 10.89
C PHE A 136 -7.02 1.23 10.78
N ARG A 137 -6.28 0.89 11.81
CA ARG A 137 -4.82 0.96 11.84
C ARG A 137 -4.19 0.06 10.79
N SER A 138 -3.20 0.61 10.08
CA SER A 138 -2.37 -0.13 9.12
C SER A 138 -1.18 -0.78 9.81
N LEU A 139 -0.77 -1.97 9.35
CA LEU A 139 0.49 -2.59 9.78
C LEU A 139 1.72 -1.96 9.13
N MET A 140 1.55 -1.12 8.10
CA MET A 140 2.64 -0.64 7.25
C MET A 140 2.87 0.87 7.36
N ASN A 141 1.80 1.65 7.41
CA ASN A 141 1.87 3.10 7.53
C ASN A 141 1.22 3.52 8.84
N ILE A 142 2.01 4.05 9.77
CA ILE A 142 1.60 4.38 11.13
C ILE A 142 1.67 5.89 11.32
N PRO A 143 0.62 6.65 10.93
CA PRO A 143 0.60 8.09 11.16
C PRO A 143 0.31 8.42 12.62
N PHE A 144 1.01 9.41 13.14
CA PHE A 144 0.85 9.89 14.49
C PHE A 144 1.14 11.40 14.60
N VAL A 145 0.74 12.02 15.67
CA VAL A 145 0.88 13.46 15.91
C VAL A 145 1.18 13.74 17.38
N THR A 146 1.77 14.89 17.69
CA THR A 146 1.81 15.43 19.05
C THR A 146 0.53 16.20 19.39
N GLY A 147 -0.16 16.72 18.38
CA GLY A 147 -1.31 17.62 18.52
C GLY A 147 -0.91 19.10 18.37
N ASP A 148 0.37 19.39 18.29
CA ASP A 148 0.95 20.71 18.03
C ASP A 148 1.88 20.61 16.81
N LYS A 149 1.65 21.48 15.81
CA LYS A 149 2.41 21.44 14.55
C LYS A 149 3.87 21.88 14.71
N ASP A 150 4.13 22.79 15.62
CA ASP A 150 5.50 23.28 15.86
C ASP A 150 6.28 22.19 16.59
N LEU A 151 5.67 21.53 17.56
CA LEU A 151 6.24 20.37 18.24
C LEU A 151 6.45 19.17 17.29
N ASP A 152 5.54 18.91 16.37
CA ASP A 152 5.74 17.91 15.30
C ASP A 152 7.01 18.21 14.48
N ALA A 153 7.24 19.49 14.15
CA ALA A 153 8.44 19.92 13.42
C ALA A 153 9.73 19.77 14.24
N GLU A 154 9.69 20.09 15.53
CA GLU A 154 10.81 19.88 16.45
C GLU A 154 11.16 18.40 16.58
N VAL A 155 10.16 17.52 16.72
CA VAL A 155 10.35 16.06 16.78
C VAL A 155 11.02 15.56 15.49
N VAL A 156 10.57 16.03 14.31
CA VAL A 156 11.22 15.68 13.04
C VAL A 156 12.68 16.09 13.01
N ALA A 157 13.01 17.31 13.47
CA ALA A 157 14.38 17.79 13.51
C ALA A 157 15.24 16.99 14.50
N TYR A 158 14.73 16.74 15.70
CA TYR A 158 15.42 15.96 16.73
C TYR A 158 15.69 14.51 16.29
N THR A 159 14.69 13.84 15.77
CA THR A 159 14.81 12.47 15.31
C THR A 159 15.73 12.34 14.10
N LYS A 160 15.71 13.33 13.18
CA LYS A 160 16.68 13.38 12.09
C LYS A 160 18.11 13.48 12.57
N ALA A 161 18.38 14.34 13.57
CA ALA A 161 19.70 14.46 14.19
C ALA A 161 20.13 13.15 14.88
N ALA A 162 19.19 12.34 15.36
CA ALA A 162 19.41 11.01 15.93
C ALA A 162 19.51 9.88 14.87
N GLY A 163 19.49 10.20 13.57
CA GLY A 163 19.64 9.24 12.48
C GLY A 163 18.33 8.63 11.96
N PHE A 164 17.16 9.12 12.38
CA PHE A 164 15.87 8.69 11.85
C PHE A 164 15.45 9.59 10.69
N GLU A 165 15.45 9.05 9.48
CA GLU A 165 15.08 9.80 8.28
C GLU A 165 13.61 9.61 7.90
N ASN A 166 13.04 10.63 7.25
CA ASN A 166 11.71 10.57 6.62
C ASN A 166 10.52 10.40 7.57
N LEU A 167 10.61 10.78 8.85
CA LEU A 167 9.49 10.75 9.79
C LEU A 167 8.42 11.83 9.54
N LYS A 168 8.72 12.85 8.72
CA LYS A 168 7.75 13.89 8.40
C LYS A 168 6.53 13.31 7.68
N GLY A 169 5.35 13.66 8.15
CA GLY A 169 4.08 13.26 7.54
C GLY A 169 3.86 13.83 6.14
N HIS A 170 2.77 13.43 5.50
CA HIS A 170 2.45 13.87 4.14
C HIS A 170 2.14 15.37 4.10
N LYS A 171 2.51 16.07 3.02
CA LYS A 171 2.33 17.52 2.84
C LYS A 171 0.91 18.01 3.14
N SER A 172 -0.11 17.24 2.73
CA SER A 172 -1.52 17.63 2.87
C SER A 172 -2.12 17.30 4.22
N VAL A 173 -1.50 16.41 5.01
CA VAL A 173 -2.04 15.91 6.27
C VAL A 173 -1.24 16.44 7.47
N GLY A 174 0.07 16.58 7.32
CA GLY A 174 0.97 16.94 8.41
C GLY A 174 1.31 15.75 9.30
N GLY A 175 1.73 16.03 10.54
CA GLY A 175 2.11 15.04 11.53
C GLY A 175 3.39 14.29 11.20
N LEU A 176 3.47 13.06 11.74
CA LEU A 176 4.59 12.14 11.62
C LEU A 176 4.11 10.77 11.10
N ARG A 177 5.03 9.99 10.55
CA ARG A 177 4.71 8.64 10.10
C ARG A 177 5.97 7.78 9.96
#